data_fbb0bfbba054853e0762db658b248045
#
_entry.id   fbb0bfbba054853e0762db658b248045
#
_cell.length_a   1.000
_cell.length_b   1.000
_cell.length_c   1.000
_cell.angle_alpha   90.00
_cell.angle_beta   90.00
_cell.angle_gamma   90.00
#
_symmetry.space_group_name_H-M   'P 1'
#
loop_
_entity.id
_entity.type
_entity.pdbx_description
1 polymer ?
#
loop_
_entity_poly.entity_id
_entity_poly.type
_entity_poly.pdbx_seq_one_letter_code
_entity_poly.pdbx_strand_id
1 'polypeptide(L)'
;MRKLHRLPNGFGSIKKLSGVRRNPYAAYPPTTNYYPNGVPKPTKAIGYYATYNEALKALTEWNAEPFHAEKITFDACCALYFEHKFNGKRKYSDAMKNSLKAAYKNCWALHGRVMDGVTSLELQRIVDTCPLKHSSVELIVYLLKAVWVFAEQNDYVRRDVAKYIRINIPDDDEHGKPFTDEEIQILWQHQDDPVCLSALAMIYSGFRVSALKDWKIDLEGQTIYGGVKTGKRTVPIHPAIIPFVSKAQSFPAGPFRKGLSVYGIENHTPHDCRHTFSWLCDRYNVDNISKHMMMGHSLGKDVSSKVYTHRTIDDLRKEIVKICC
;
A
#
# COMPACT_ATOMS: atom_id res chain seq x y z
N MET A 1 2.23 62.15 24.27
CA MET A 1 2.06 60.71 23.91
C MET A 1 1.85 60.61 22.39
N ARG A 2 2.77 59.93 21.65
CA ARG A 2 2.54 59.65 20.24
C ARG A 2 1.34 58.71 20.13
N LYS A 3 0.26 59.12 19.39
CA LYS A 3 -0.85 58.23 19.07
C LYS A 3 -0.31 57.03 18.28
N LEU A 4 -0.42 55.87 18.84
CA LEU A 4 -0.15 54.60 18.13
C LEU A 4 -1.06 54.55 16.92
N HIS A 5 -0.50 54.36 15.72
CA HIS A 5 -1.32 54.22 14.50
C HIS A 5 -2.23 52.99 14.63
N ARG A 6 -3.52 53.16 14.30
CA ARG A 6 -4.46 52.06 14.26
C ARG A 6 -4.11 51.14 13.09
N LEU A 7 -3.92 49.86 13.36
CA LEU A 7 -3.64 48.88 12.35
C LEU A 7 -4.88 48.65 11.46
N PRO A 8 -4.71 48.27 10.17
CA PRO A 8 -5.78 47.94 9.28
C PRO A 8 -6.68 46.80 9.82
N ASN A 9 -7.95 46.80 9.43
CA ASN A 9 -8.84 45.68 9.77
C ASN A 9 -8.30 44.38 9.18
N GLY A 10 -8.32 43.31 9.99
CA GLY A 10 -7.77 42.02 9.57
C GLY A 10 -6.23 41.89 9.68
N PHE A 11 -5.53 42.94 10.11
CA PHE A 11 -4.06 42.88 10.24
C PHE A 11 -3.60 42.20 11.55
N GLY A 12 -4.47 42.03 12.53
CA GLY A 12 -4.14 41.54 13.87
C GLY A 12 -4.03 42.70 14.88
N SER A 13 -3.40 42.43 16.04
CA SER A 13 -3.29 43.44 17.09
C SER A 13 -1.99 43.34 17.88
N ILE A 14 -1.51 44.49 18.39
CA ILE A 14 -0.38 44.56 19.30
C ILE A 14 -0.89 45.09 20.65
N LYS A 15 -0.65 44.33 21.71
CA LYS A 15 -1.05 44.69 23.07
C LYS A 15 0.17 44.90 23.95
N LYS A 16 0.17 45.98 24.71
CA LYS A 16 1.16 46.19 25.77
C LYS A 16 0.63 45.47 27.03
N LEU A 17 1.40 44.52 27.51
CA LEU A 17 1.08 43.76 28.71
C LEU A 17 1.45 44.56 29.97
N SER A 18 0.66 44.40 31.04
CA SER A 18 0.87 45.02 32.34
C SER A 18 2.05 44.39 33.12
N GLY A 19 2.58 45.12 34.08
CA GLY A 19 3.68 44.71 34.95
C GLY A 19 5.09 44.96 34.37
N VAL A 20 6.12 44.70 35.18
CA VAL A 20 7.51 44.83 34.78
C VAL A 20 7.91 43.60 33.98
N ARG A 21 8.09 43.78 32.67
CA ARG A 21 8.42 42.70 31.73
C ARG A 21 9.58 43.13 30.83
N ARG A 22 10.48 42.21 30.53
CA ARG A 22 11.56 42.43 29.56
C ARG A 22 10.99 42.67 28.16
N ASN A 23 9.93 41.92 27.79
CA ASN A 23 9.24 41.98 26.50
C ASN A 23 7.76 42.29 26.70
N PRO A 24 7.35 43.57 26.85
CA PRO A 24 6.00 43.94 27.22
C PRO A 24 5.01 43.98 26.05
N TYR A 25 5.46 43.90 24.79
CA TYR A 25 4.58 43.98 23.62
C TYR A 25 4.31 42.60 23.06
N ALA A 26 3.06 42.20 23.04
CA ALA A 26 2.58 40.94 22.45
C ALA A 26 1.91 41.21 21.09
N ALA A 27 2.37 40.56 20.04
CA ALA A 27 1.73 40.58 18.70
C ALA A 27 0.78 39.42 18.55
N TYR A 28 -0.46 39.70 18.14
CA TYR A 28 -1.51 38.71 17.91
C TYR A 28 -1.91 38.73 16.44
N PRO A 29 -2.01 37.57 15.77
CA PRO A 29 -2.52 37.51 14.41
C PRO A 29 -4.00 37.84 14.35
N PRO A 30 -4.58 38.09 13.16
CA PRO A 30 -6.02 38.24 13.00
C PRO A 30 -6.74 36.97 13.44
N THR A 31 -7.92 37.12 14.02
CA THR A 31 -8.77 36.00 14.40
C THR A 31 -9.45 35.41 13.17
N THR A 32 -9.20 34.15 12.88
CA THR A 32 -9.84 33.39 11.78
C THR A 32 -10.86 32.39 12.27
N ASN A 33 -10.83 32.05 13.57
CA ASN A 33 -11.70 31.07 14.18
C ASN A 33 -12.71 31.71 15.14
N TYR A 34 -13.99 31.31 15.00
CA TYR A 34 -15.09 31.81 15.82
C TYR A 34 -15.82 30.65 16.49
N TYR A 35 -16.43 30.91 17.64
CA TYR A 35 -17.41 30.00 18.23
C TYR A 35 -18.72 30.03 17.40
N PRO A 36 -19.60 29.02 17.54
CA PRO A 36 -20.86 28.98 16.81
C PRO A 36 -21.78 30.20 17.07
N ASN A 37 -21.59 30.91 18.19
CA ASN A 37 -22.27 32.14 18.55
C ASN A 37 -21.63 33.42 17.97
N GLY A 38 -20.67 33.28 17.05
CA GLY A 38 -19.97 34.40 16.41
C GLY A 38 -18.90 35.10 17.27
N VAL A 39 -18.64 34.61 18.50
CA VAL A 39 -17.58 35.15 19.35
C VAL A 39 -16.22 34.67 18.86
N PRO A 40 -15.20 35.56 18.70
CA PRO A 40 -13.88 35.17 18.26
C PRO A 40 -13.20 34.27 19.30
N LYS A 41 -12.59 33.16 18.84
CA LYS A 41 -11.75 32.32 19.71
C LYS A 41 -10.46 33.04 20.05
N PRO A 42 -9.92 32.84 21.26
CA PRO A 42 -8.64 33.41 21.66
C PRO A 42 -7.53 32.95 20.70
N THR A 43 -6.76 33.88 20.15
CA THR A 43 -5.56 33.61 19.36
C THR A 43 -4.33 33.62 20.25
N LYS A 44 -3.36 32.75 19.97
CA LYS A 44 -2.05 32.78 20.64
C LYS A 44 -1.22 33.94 20.07
N ALA A 45 -0.41 34.56 20.91
CA ALA A 45 0.54 35.58 20.46
C ALA A 45 1.59 34.96 19.54
N ILE A 46 1.95 35.66 18.47
CA ILE A 46 3.07 35.31 17.57
C ILE A 46 4.39 35.34 18.36
N GLY A 47 4.52 36.36 19.24
CA GLY A 47 5.67 36.50 20.10
C GLY A 47 5.53 37.67 21.06
N TYR A 48 6.55 37.84 21.93
CA TYR A 48 6.66 38.92 22.89
C TYR A 48 7.94 39.71 22.61
N TYR A 49 7.84 41.04 22.51
CA TYR A 49 8.86 41.91 22.01
C TYR A 49 9.17 43.06 22.99
N ALA A 50 10.40 43.58 22.96
CA ALA A 50 10.80 44.67 23.83
C ALA A 50 10.18 45.99 23.42
N THR A 51 9.96 46.19 22.11
CA THR A 51 9.41 47.45 21.55
C THR A 51 8.16 47.17 20.70
N TYR A 52 7.33 48.23 20.56
CA TYR A 52 6.16 48.19 19.66
C TYR A 52 6.56 47.95 18.20
N ASN A 53 7.71 48.57 17.77
CA ASN A 53 8.18 48.45 16.39
C ASN A 53 8.63 47.01 16.05
N GLU A 54 9.30 46.33 16.99
CA GLU A 54 9.63 44.90 16.83
C GLU A 54 8.39 44.04 16.72
N ALA A 55 7.38 44.26 17.57
CA ALA A 55 6.11 43.54 17.49
C ALA A 55 5.37 43.83 16.17
N LEU A 56 5.42 45.09 15.67
CA LEU A 56 4.84 45.48 14.39
C LEU A 56 5.55 44.79 13.22
N LYS A 57 6.91 44.80 13.25
CA LYS A 57 7.71 44.11 12.24
C LYS A 57 7.34 42.62 12.17
N ALA A 58 7.32 41.95 13.30
CA ALA A 58 6.95 40.55 13.37
C ALA A 58 5.50 40.28 12.88
N LEU A 59 4.54 41.15 13.21
CA LEU A 59 3.17 41.06 12.72
C LEU A 59 3.07 41.33 11.21
N THR A 60 3.90 42.24 10.67
CA THR A 60 3.98 42.50 9.23
C THR A 60 4.56 41.30 8.47
N GLU A 61 5.65 40.74 8.98
CA GLU A 61 6.28 39.52 8.43
C GLU A 61 5.29 38.34 8.48
N TRP A 62 4.54 38.22 9.59
CA TRP A 62 3.50 37.20 9.72
C TRP A 62 2.40 37.39 8.66
N ASN A 63 1.91 38.60 8.42
CA ASN A 63 0.90 38.90 7.41
C ASN A 63 1.42 38.77 5.96
N ALA A 64 2.72 38.98 5.75
CA ALA A 64 3.36 38.74 4.45
C ALA A 64 3.49 37.25 4.11
N GLU A 65 3.35 36.39 5.11
CA GLU A 65 3.38 34.95 4.97
C GLU A 65 1.94 34.42 4.88
N PRO A 66 1.43 34.06 3.69
CA PRO A 66 0.02 33.72 3.50
C PRO A 66 -0.36 32.37 4.13
N PHE A 67 0.60 31.61 4.60
CA PHE A 67 0.37 30.26 5.11
C PHE A 67 0.98 30.07 6.50
N HIS A 68 0.12 29.79 7.47
CA HIS A 68 0.51 29.53 8.86
C HIS A 68 0.03 28.16 9.29
N ALA A 69 0.74 27.11 8.82
CA ALA A 69 0.43 25.75 9.21
C ALA A 69 0.62 25.51 10.71
N GLU A 70 -0.25 24.76 11.34
CA GLU A 70 0.08 24.13 12.61
C GLU A 70 1.32 23.25 12.42
N LYS A 71 2.32 23.44 13.29
CA LYS A 71 3.54 22.63 13.22
C LYS A 71 3.23 21.20 13.60
N ILE A 72 2.90 20.38 12.61
CA ILE A 72 2.67 18.95 12.78
C ILE A 72 3.95 18.16 12.54
N THR A 73 4.22 17.15 13.37
CA THR A 73 5.32 16.21 13.11
C THR A 73 4.89 15.14 12.12
N PHE A 74 5.87 14.53 11.46
CA PHE A 74 5.64 13.40 10.54
C PHE A 74 4.85 12.27 11.22
N ASP A 75 5.20 11.94 12.48
CA ASP A 75 4.52 10.87 13.23
C ASP A 75 3.05 11.20 13.49
N ALA A 76 2.77 12.42 13.92
CA ALA A 76 1.40 12.88 14.18
C ALA A 76 0.57 12.90 12.88
N CYS A 77 1.16 13.37 11.78
CA CYS A 77 0.50 13.37 10.48
C CYS A 77 0.25 11.95 9.96
N CYS A 78 1.22 11.03 10.11
CA CYS A 78 1.05 9.61 9.77
C CYS A 78 -0.09 8.97 10.58
N ALA A 79 -0.20 9.27 11.88
CA ALA A 79 -1.26 8.75 12.73
C ALA A 79 -2.64 9.21 12.23
N LEU A 80 -2.81 10.50 11.94
CA LEU A 80 -4.04 11.06 11.37
C LEU A 80 -4.36 10.48 9.98
N TYR A 81 -3.34 10.33 9.13
CA TYR A 81 -3.51 9.69 7.81
C TYR A 81 -3.98 8.24 7.94
N PHE A 82 -3.38 7.44 8.84
CA PHE A 82 -3.79 6.06 9.06
C PHE A 82 -5.22 5.98 9.62
N GLU A 83 -5.58 6.86 10.54
CA GLU A 83 -6.94 6.95 11.06
C GLU A 83 -7.92 7.27 9.93
N HIS A 84 -7.67 8.32 9.17
CA HIS A 84 -8.51 8.69 8.01
C HIS A 84 -8.63 7.56 6.99
N LYS A 85 -7.50 6.92 6.64
CA LYS A 85 -7.46 5.87 5.62
C LYS A 85 -8.18 4.60 6.06
N PHE A 86 -7.99 4.16 7.31
CA PHE A 86 -8.46 2.84 7.76
C PHE A 86 -9.85 2.85 8.39
N ASN A 87 -10.34 4.01 8.85
CA ASN A 87 -11.69 4.18 9.40
C ASN A 87 -12.73 4.59 8.35
N GLY A 88 -12.31 4.79 7.09
CA GLY A 88 -13.19 5.09 5.97
C GLY A 88 -14.09 3.90 5.56
N LYS A 89 -15.03 4.17 4.64
CA LYS A 89 -15.95 3.14 4.09
C LYS A 89 -15.24 1.97 3.41
N ARG A 90 -14.04 2.20 2.86
CA ARG A 90 -13.22 1.16 2.21
C ARG A 90 -12.50 0.32 3.27
N LYS A 91 -12.79 -0.98 3.30
CA LYS A 91 -12.07 -1.92 4.17
C LYS A 91 -10.71 -2.31 3.55
N TYR A 92 -9.67 -2.27 4.35
CA TYR A 92 -8.33 -2.71 3.97
C TYR A 92 -7.98 -4.00 4.70
N SER A 93 -7.25 -4.90 4.03
CA SER A 93 -6.75 -6.13 4.65
C SER A 93 -5.69 -5.81 5.71
N ASP A 94 -5.55 -6.68 6.71
CA ASP A 94 -4.53 -6.53 7.74
C ASP A 94 -3.11 -6.60 7.16
N ALA A 95 -2.91 -7.37 6.09
CA ALA A 95 -1.66 -7.38 5.35
C ALA A 95 -1.29 -5.98 4.83
N MET A 96 -2.23 -5.25 4.21
CA MET A 96 -2.00 -3.89 3.74
C MET A 96 -1.70 -2.92 4.89
N LYS A 97 -2.45 -3.03 5.99
CA LYS A 97 -2.21 -2.21 7.19
C LYS A 97 -0.81 -2.46 7.76
N ASN A 98 -0.41 -3.72 7.85
CA ASN A 98 0.91 -4.12 8.37
C ASN A 98 2.04 -3.66 7.42
N SER A 99 1.85 -3.77 6.11
CA SER A 99 2.81 -3.27 5.12
C SER A 99 3.04 -1.76 5.24
N LEU A 100 1.98 -0.96 5.41
CA LEU A 100 2.12 0.48 5.60
C LEU A 100 2.73 0.84 6.97
N LYS A 101 2.43 0.08 8.02
CA LYS A 101 3.10 0.25 9.31
C LYS A 101 4.58 -0.10 9.25
N ALA A 102 4.96 -1.11 8.47
CA ALA A 102 6.37 -1.44 8.22
C ALA A 102 7.07 -0.34 7.41
N ALA A 103 6.43 0.19 6.37
CA ALA A 103 6.94 1.34 5.62
C ALA A 103 7.17 2.56 6.53
N TYR A 104 6.21 2.88 7.41
CA TYR A 104 6.36 3.95 8.40
C TYR A 104 7.57 3.74 9.31
N LYS A 105 7.77 2.53 9.85
CA LYS A 105 8.94 2.21 10.70
C LYS A 105 10.26 2.44 9.97
N ASN A 106 10.30 2.20 8.67
CA ASN A 106 11.50 2.39 7.84
C ASN A 106 11.74 3.88 7.49
N CYS A 107 10.80 4.79 7.80
CA CYS A 107 10.99 6.23 7.68
C CYS A 107 11.60 6.86 8.95
N TRP A 108 12.42 6.14 9.70
CA TRP A 108 12.96 6.55 11.01
C TRP A 108 13.64 7.92 11.00
N ALA A 109 14.27 8.31 9.88
CA ALA A 109 14.93 9.63 9.73
C ALA A 109 13.94 10.82 9.77
N LEU A 110 12.64 10.56 9.63
CA LEU A 110 11.58 11.57 9.69
C LEU A 110 10.86 11.59 11.05
N HIS A 111 11.06 10.58 11.89
CA HIS A 111 10.37 10.51 13.18
C HIS A 111 10.73 11.72 14.06
N GLY A 112 9.72 12.32 14.67
CA GLY A 112 9.84 13.53 15.48
C GLY A 112 10.05 14.84 14.70
N ARG A 113 10.27 14.79 13.37
CA ARG A 113 10.52 15.99 12.56
C ARG A 113 9.21 16.70 12.20
N VAL A 114 9.26 18.03 12.25
CA VAL A 114 8.18 18.90 11.75
C VAL A 114 8.15 18.83 10.22
N MET A 115 6.98 18.56 9.64
CA MET A 115 6.83 18.32 8.20
C MET A 115 7.15 19.55 7.33
N ASP A 116 6.79 20.76 7.80
CA ASP A 116 7.03 22.01 7.05
C ASP A 116 8.53 22.32 6.83
N GLY A 117 9.42 21.73 7.65
CA GLY A 117 10.87 21.84 7.50
C GLY A 117 11.52 20.76 6.64
N VAL A 118 10.76 19.81 6.08
CA VAL A 118 11.31 18.72 5.27
C VAL A 118 11.36 19.12 3.80
N THR A 119 12.47 18.83 3.13
CA THR A 119 12.67 19.14 1.71
C THR A 119 12.51 17.90 0.83
N SER A 120 12.19 18.10 -0.45
CA SER A 120 12.12 17.02 -1.44
C SER A 120 13.45 16.27 -1.57
N LEU A 121 14.58 16.97 -1.45
CA LEU A 121 15.91 16.38 -1.52
C LEU A 121 16.19 15.45 -0.33
N GLU A 122 15.73 15.81 0.87
CA GLU A 122 15.85 14.95 2.04
C GLU A 122 15.01 13.66 1.88
N LEU A 123 13.79 13.79 1.38
CA LEU A 123 12.94 12.63 1.09
C LEU A 123 13.57 11.71 0.03
N GLN A 124 14.13 12.30 -1.05
CA GLN A 124 14.82 11.54 -2.07
C GLN A 124 16.04 10.78 -1.49
N ARG A 125 16.84 11.43 -0.64
CA ARG A 125 17.98 10.77 0.03
C ARG A 125 17.54 9.58 0.88
N ILE A 126 16.43 9.70 1.63
CA ILE A 126 15.87 8.57 2.42
C ILE A 126 15.53 7.39 1.52
N VAL A 127 14.96 7.64 0.35
CA VAL A 127 14.64 6.61 -0.63
C VAL A 127 15.90 6.00 -1.23
N ASP A 128 16.85 6.83 -1.68
CA ASP A 128 18.06 6.39 -2.37
C ASP A 128 19.04 5.61 -1.46
N THR A 129 19.04 5.93 -0.14
CA THR A 129 19.91 5.25 0.83
C THR A 129 19.22 4.09 1.56
N CYS A 130 17.98 3.76 1.20
CA CYS A 130 17.23 2.68 1.84
C CYS A 130 17.83 1.32 1.45
N PRO A 131 18.28 0.47 2.41
CA PRO A 131 18.93 -0.81 2.10
C PRO A 131 17.94 -1.94 1.82
N LEU A 132 16.66 -1.61 1.66
CA LEU A 132 15.60 -2.61 1.45
C LEU A 132 15.44 -2.94 -0.04
N LYS A 133 14.81 -4.08 -0.32
CA LYS A 133 14.41 -4.49 -1.67
C LYS A 133 13.46 -3.50 -2.31
N HIS A 134 13.47 -3.41 -3.64
CA HIS A 134 12.66 -2.48 -4.45
C HIS A 134 11.20 -2.44 -4.01
N SER A 135 10.53 -3.58 -3.86
CA SER A 135 9.13 -3.66 -3.43
C SER A 135 8.82 -3.03 -2.06
N SER A 136 9.80 -3.08 -1.13
CA SER A 136 9.68 -2.41 0.18
C SER A 136 9.86 -0.91 0.05
N VAL A 137 10.77 -0.47 -0.82
CA VAL A 137 10.99 0.95 -1.12
C VAL A 137 9.78 1.55 -1.83
N GLU A 138 9.11 0.81 -2.71
CA GLU A 138 7.83 1.23 -3.30
C GLU A 138 6.78 1.56 -2.24
N LEU A 139 6.68 0.74 -1.20
CA LEU A 139 5.74 0.99 -0.09
C LEU A 139 6.12 2.24 0.72
N ILE A 140 7.42 2.49 0.91
CA ILE A 140 7.91 3.72 1.57
C ILE A 140 7.54 4.94 0.71
N VAL A 141 7.85 4.93 -0.58
CA VAL A 141 7.52 6.02 -1.51
C VAL A 141 6.01 6.25 -1.58
N TYR A 142 5.23 5.16 -1.65
CA TYR A 142 3.77 5.25 -1.59
C TYR A 142 3.29 5.94 -0.31
N LEU A 143 3.83 5.55 0.85
CA LEU A 143 3.46 6.15 2.14
C LEU A 143 3.84 7.63 2.18
N LEU A 144 5.07 7.98 1.82
CA LEU A 144 5.54 9.36 1.80
C LEU A 144 4.64 10.24 0.92
N LYS A 145 4.39 9.84 -0.32
CA LYS A 145 3.49 10.58 -1.22
C LYS A 145 2.09 10.74 -0.64
N ALA A 146 1.52 9.66 -0.09
CA ALA A 146 0.17 9.70 0.46
C ALA A 146 0.05 10.59 1.71
N VAL A 147 1.06 10.57 2.58
CA VAL A 147 1.09 11.41 3.81
C VAL A 147 1.28 12.88 3.46
N TRP A 148 2.13 13.22 2.47
CA TRP A 148 2.34 14.61 2.05
C TRP A 148 1.11 15.18 1.33
N VAL A 149 0.45 14.39 0.46
CA VAL A 149 -0.84 14.78 -0.13
C VAL A 149 -1.89 15.02 0.96
N PHE A 150 -1.98 14.14 1.96
CA PHE A 150 -2.90 14.31 3.08
C PHE A 150 -2.57 15.56 3.89
N ALA A 151 -1.28 15.84 4.13
CA ALA A 151 -0.84 17.02 4.86
C ALA A 151 -1.15 18.31 4.11
N GLU A 152 -0.96 18.36 2.78
CA GLU A 152 -1.32 19.50 1.95
C GLU A 152 -2.84 19.73 1.93
N GLN A 153 -3.64 18.67 1.77
CA GLN A 153 -5.10 18.74 1.78
C GLN A 153 -5.72 19.23 3.11
N ASN A 154 -4.97 19.10 4.21
CA ASN A 154 -5.40 19.54 5.55
C ASN A 154 -4.62 20.77 6.04
N ASP A 155 -3.96 21.50 5.15
CA ASP A 155 -3.22 22.72 5.45
C ASP A 155 -2.12 22.56 6.53
N TYR A 156 -1.55 21.37 6.66
CA TYR A 156 -0.40 21.11 7.55
C TYR A 156 0.94 21.46 6.89
N VAL A 157 1.00 21.46 5.56
CA VAL A 157 2.15 21.88 4.77
C VAL A 157 1.69 22.73 3.58
N ARG A 158 2.57 23.62 3.10
CA ARG A 158 2.26 24.51 1.97
C ARG A 158 2.17 23.78 0.63
N ARG A 159 2.96 22.72 0.49
CA ARG A 159 3.07 21.97 -0.76
C ARG A 159 3.48 20.54 -0.50
N ASP A 160 3.08 19.65 -1.39
CA ASP A 160 3.55 18.28 -1.44
C ASP A 160 4.99 18.20 -1.97
N VAL A 161 5.96 18.10 -1.06
CA VAL A 161 7.38 17.92 -1.41
C VAL A 161 7.72 16.47 -1.78
N ALA A 162 6.82 15.51 -1.53
CA ALA A 162 7.01 14.11 -1.90
C ALA A 162 6.56 13.80 -3.34
N LYS A 163 5.89 14.73 -4.02
CA LYS A 163 5.33 14.54 -5.37
C LYS A 163 6.34 14.01 -6.37
N TYR A 164 7.56 14.51 -6.33
CA TYR A 164 8.59 14.24 -7.34
C TYR A 164 9.63 13.19 -6.95
N ILE A 165 9.52 12.59 -5.74
CA ILE A 165 10.42 11.51 -5.35
C ILE A 165 10.26 10.31 -6.27
N ARG A 166 11.39 9.67 -6.61
CA ARG A 166 11.47 8.55 -7.54
C ARG A 166 12.22 7.40 -6.90
N ILE A 167 11.97 6.20 -7.38
CA ILE A 167 12.73 5.01 -7.02
C ILE A 167 13.81 4.84 -8.07
N ASN A 168 15.07 4.96 -7.64
CA ASN A 168 16.25 4.80 -8.50
C ASN A 168 16.93 3.44 -8.31
N ILE A 169 16.34 2.56 -7.46
CA ILE A 169 16.83 1.21 -7.22
C ILE A 169 16.26 0.31 -8.32
N PRO A 170 17.09 -0.54 -8.96
CA PRO A 170 16.61 -1.51 -9.94
C PRO A 170 15.51 -2.38 -9.36
N ASP A 171 14.53 -2.75 -10.18
CA ASP A 171 13.54 -3.74 -9.78
C ASP A 171 14.25 -5.07 -9.54
N ASP A 172 13.94 -5.72 -8.42
CA ASP A 172 14.38 -7.08 -8.18
C ASP A 172 13.53 -7.97 -9.10
N ASP A 173 14.02 -8.28 -10.29
CA ASP A 173 13.38 -9.16 -11.29
C ASP A 173 13.22 -10.62 -10.80
N GLU A 174 13.33 -10.86 -9.51
CA GLU A 174 12.98 -12.14 -8.89
C GLU A 174 11.46 -12.33 -8.83
N HIS A 175 10.83 -12.33 -9.98
CA HIS A 175 9.50 -12.90 -10.12
C HIS A 175 9.60 -14.40 -9.83
N GLY A 176 8.59 -14.98 -9.16
CA GLY A 176 8.58 -16.40 -8.80
C GLY A 176 8.94 -17.27 -10.00
N LYS A 177 9.81 -18.24 -9.77
CA LYS A 177 10.32 -19.15 -10.81
C LYS A 177 9.34 -20.29 -11.02
N PRO A 178 8.92 -20.59 -12.25
CA PRO A 178 8.19 -21.83 -12.52
C PRO A 178 9.01 -23.06 -12.10
N PHE A 179 8.33 -24.10 -11.66
CA PHE A 179 8.95 -25.41 -11.50
C PHE A 179 9.44 -25.92 -12.86
N THR A 180 10.61 -26.56 -12.89
CA THR A 180 11.12 -27.22 -14.10
C THR A 180 10.37 -28.50 -14.40
N ASP A 181 10.54 -29.05 -15.61
CA ASP A 181 9.92 -30.31 -15.99
C ASP A 181 10.39 -31.46 -15.09
N GLU A 182 11.67 -31.47 -14.73
CA GLU A 182 12.27 -32.45 -13.83
C GLU A 182 11.68 -32.35 -12.41
N GLU A 183 11.52 -31.16 -11.90
CA GLU A 183 10.91 -30.91 -10.59
C GLU A 183 9.44 -31.34 -10.59
N ILE A 184 8.69 -31.04 -11.66
CA ILE A 184 7.30 -31.50 -11.82
C ILE A 184 7.24 -33.05 -11.84
N GLN A 185 8.18 -33.72 -12.52
CA GLN A 185 8.25 -35.18 -12.52
C GLN A 185 8.55 -35.74 -11.11
N ILE A 186 9.41 -35.11 -10.35
CA ILE A 186 9.69 -35.50 -8.95
C ILE A 186 8.41 -35.34 -8.11
N LEU A 187 7.67 -34.26 -8.29
CA LEU A 187 6.37 -34.07 -7.59
C LEU A 187 5.38 -35.19 -7.91
N TRP A 188 5.33 -35.65 -9.18
CA TRP A 188 4.47 -36.77 -9.60
C TRP A 188 4.93 -38.12 -9.01
N GLN A 189 6.23 -38.36 -8.91
CA GLN A 189 6.76 -39.57 -8.28
C GLN A 189 6.39 -39.65 -6.79
N HIS A 190 6.20 -38.50 -6.14
CA HIS A 190 5.90 -38.37 -4.71
C HIS A 190 4.51 -37.80 -4.44
N GLN A 191 3.55 -38.08 -5.31
CA GLN A 191 2.17 -37.55 -5.20
C GLN A 191 1.42 -38.02 -3.95
N ASP A 192 1.94 -39.00 -3.20
CA ASP A 192 1.38 -39.44 -1.92
C ASP A 192 1.81 -38.52 -0.75
N ASP A 193 2.86 -37.75 -0.92
CA ASP A 193 3.28 -36.74 0.07
C ASP A 193 2.35 -35.54 0.05
N PRO A 194 1.86 -35.07 1.22
CA PRO A 194 0.91 -33.96 1.28
C PRO A 194 1.41 -32.64 0.67
N VAL A 195 2.72 -32.37 0.70
CA VAL A 195 3.29 -31.14 0.13
C VAL A 195 3.38 -31.25 -1.38
N CYS A 196 3.89 -32.38 -1.90
CA CYS A 196 4.00 -32.64 -3.34
C CYS A 196 2.61 -32.66 -4.00
N LEU A 197 1.65 -33.37 -3.40
CA LEU A 197 0.25 -33.42 -3.82
C LEU A 197 -0.37 -32.03 -3.88
N SER A 198 -0.14 -31.21 -2.84
CA SER A 198 -0.69 -29.84 -2.80
C SER A 198 -0.02 -28.92 -3.81
N ALA A 199 1.28 -29.12 -4.08
CA ALA A 199 2.00 -28.42 -5.15
C ALA A 199 1.37 -28.75 -6.52
N LEU A 200 1.19 -30.03 -6.84
CA LEU A 200 0.54 -30.47 -8.08
C LEU A 200 -0.89 -29.92 -8.20
N ALA A 201 -1.68 -29.95 -7.13
CA ALA A 201 -3.03 -29.39 -7.14
C ALA A 201 -3.02 -27.88 -7.47
N MET A 202 -2.04 -27.12 -6.99
CA MET A 202 -1.87 -25.70 -7.32
C MET A 202 -1.34 -25.49 -8.75
N ILE A 203 -0.37 -26.30 -9.19
CA ILE A 203 0.21 -26.26 -10.53
C ILE A 203 -0.85 -26.50 -11.60
N TYR A 204 -1.75 -27.47 -11.40
CA TYR A 204 -2.75 -27.85 -12.40
C TYR A 204 -4.14 -27.18 -12.20
N SER A 205 -4.28 -26.27 -11.24
CA SER A 205 -5.52 -25.49 -11.05
C SER A 205 -5.32 -23.99 -11.14
N GLY A 206 -4.09 -23.51 -11.00
CA GLY A 206 -3.75 -22.08 -10.97
C GLY A 206 -4.28 -21.31 -9.75
N PHE A 207 -4.80 -21.98 -8.73
CA PHE A 207 -5.24 -21.33 -7.49
C PHE A 207 -4.06 -20.86 -6.64
N ARG A 208 -4.27 -19.80 -5.85
CA ARG A 208 -3.32 -19.40 -4.81
C ARG A 208 -3.44 -20.31 -3.60
N VAL A 209 -2.36 -20.52 -2.86
CA VAL A 209 -2.33 -21.34 -1.64
C VAL A 209 -3.43 -20.96 -0.62
N SER A 210 -3.77 -19.67 -0.53
CA SER A 210 -4.84 -19.22 0.36
C SER A 210 -6.23 -19.74 -0.03
N ALA A 211 -6.45 -20.09 -1.29
CA ALA A 211 -7.72 -20.62 -1.74
C ALA A 211 -7.95 -22.06 -1.27
N LEU A 212 -6.88 -22.85 -1.06
CA LEU A 212 -6.95 -24.22 -0.60
C LEU A 212 -7.59 -24.37 0.80
N LYS A 213 -7.63 -23.28 1.58
CA LYS A 213 -8.28 -23.28 2.91
C LYS A 213 -9.80 -23.43 2.84
N ASP A 214 -10.41 -22.83 1.79
CA ASP A 214 -11.85 -22.63 1.69
C ASP A 214 -12.43 -23.06 0.34
N TRP A 215 -11.62 -23.70 -0.53
CA TRP A 215 -12.13 -24.15 -1.81
C TRP A 215 -13.14 -25.29 -1.65
N LYS A 216 -14.11 -25.34 -2.54
CA LYS A 216 -15.11 -26.41 -2.61
C LYS A 216 -14.86 -27.21 -3.86
N ILE A 217 -14.69 -28.52 -3.70
CA ILE A 217 -14.39 -29.44 -4.76
C ILE A 217 -15.67 -30.22 -5.06
N ASP A 218 -16.09 -30.17 -6.29
CA ASP A 218 -17.18 -30.98 -6.85
C ASP A 218 -16.55 -32.02 -7.79
N LEU A 219 -16.42 -33.26 -7.32
CA LEU A 219 -15.82 -34.35 -8.08
C LEU A 219 -16.74 -34.85 -9.18
N GLU A 220 -18.06 -34.82 -8.98
CA GLU A 220 -19.05 -35.21 -10.00
C GLU A 220 -19.07 -34.20 -11.15
N GLY A 221 -19.19 -32.92 -10.82
CA GLY A 221 -19.08 -31.81 -11.79
C GLY A 221 -17.67 -31.52 -12.24
N GLN A 222 -16.64 -32.18 -11.68
CA GLN A 222 -15.20 -31.95 -11.96
C GLN A 222 -14.81 -30.46 -11.92
N THR A 223 -15.21 -29.77 -10.86
CA THR A 223 -14.93 -28.35 -10.69
C THR A 223 -14.43 -28.01 -9.29
N ILE A 224 -13.68 -26.90 -9.22
CA ILE A 224 -13.24 -26.27 -7.97
C ILE A 224 -13.86 -24.88 -7.91
N TYR A 225 -14.58 -24.59 -6.84
CA TYR A 225 -15.07 -23.26 -6.54
C TYR A 225 -14.25 -22.64 -5.42
N GLY A 226 -13.58 -21.54 -5.68
CA GLY A 226 -12.73 -20.89 -4.68
C GLY A 226 -12.13 -19.56 -5.15
N GLY A 227 -11.27 -18.99 -4.32
CA GLY A 227 -10.57 -17.74 -4.55
C GLY A 227 -10.86 -16.72 -3.46
N VAL A 228 -9.85 -15.94 -3.05
CA VAL A 228 -9.95 -15.01 -1.92
C VAL A 228 -9.71 -13.56 -2.38
N LYS A 229 -8.62 -13.30 -3.09
CA LYS A 229 -8.14 -11.94 -3.35
C LYS A 229 -8.83 -11.24 -4.52
N THR A 230 -9.19 -11.99 -5.55
CA THR A 230 -9.76 -11.46 -6.82
C THR A 230 -11.21 -11.88 -7.06
N GLY A 231 -11.87 -12.40 -6.02
CA GLY A 231 -13.21 -12.97 -6.08
C GLY A 231 -13.20 -14.48 -6.20
N LYS A 232 -14.34 -15.09 -5.83
CA LYS A 232 -14.56 -16.52 -5.98
C LYS A 232 -14.88 -16.83 -7.44
N ARG A 233 -14.42 -17.97 -7.92
CA ARG A 233 -14.65 -18.47 -9.28
C ARG A 233 -14.74 -19.98 -9.32
N THR A 234 -15.39 -20.51 -10.34
CA THR A 234 -15.39 -21.92 -10.67
C THR A 234 -14.34 -22.20 -11.74
N VAL A 235 -13.50 -23.21 -11.52
CA VAL A 235 -12.44 -23.64 -12.45
C VAL A 235 -12.61 -25.15 -12.65
N PRO A 236 -12.49 -25.69 -13.87
CA PRO A 236 -12.51 -27.14 -14.09
C PRO A 236 -11.27 -27.78 -13.43
N ILE A 237 -11.44 -29.02 -12.95
CA ILE A 237 -10.33 -29.81 -12.43
C ILE A 237 -9.59 -30.41 -13.61
N HIS A 238 -8.26 -30.25 -13.63
CA HIS A 238 -7.44 -30.97 -14.60
C HIS A 238 -7.54 -32.49 -14.34
N PRO A 239 -7.76 -33.36 -15.37
CA PRO A 239 -7.99 -34.79 -15.18
C PRO A 239 -6.92 -35.48 -14.31
N ALA A 240 -5.67 -35.14 -14.48
CA ALA A 240 -4.58 -35.78 -13.76
C ALA A 240 -4.59 -35.57 -12.23
N ILE A 241 -5.22 -34.50 -11.72
CA ILE A 241 -5.29 -34.23 -10.27
C ILE A 241 -6.60 -34.68 -9.63
N ILE A 242 -7.59 -35.12 -10.39
CA ILE A 242 -8.91 -35.61 -9.87
C ILE A 242 -8.73 -36.62 -8.75
N PRO A 243 -7.84 -37.63 -8.85
CA PRO A 243 -7.69 -38.68 -7.83
C PRO A 243 -7.34 -38.20 -6.44
N PHE A 244 -6.70 -37.04 -6.33
CA PHE A 244 -6.14 -36.60 -5.05
C PHE A 244 -6.40 -35.10 -4.70
N VAL A 245 -6.98 -34.32 -5.59
CA VAL A 245 -7.17 -32.88 -5.37
C VAL A 245 -7.94 -32.56 -4.09
N SER A 246 -8.84 -33.44 -3.65
CA SER A 246 -9.60 -33.31 -2.41
C SER A 246 -8.72 -33.40 -1.15
N LYS A 247 -7.53 -33.98 -1.25
CA LYS A 247 -6.57 -34.11 -0.14
C LYS A 247 -5.59 -32.95 -0.05
N ALA A 248 -5.57 -32.03 -1.03
CA ALA A 248 -4.65 -30.90 -1.07
C ALA A 248 -4.86 -29.94 0.08
N GLN A 249 -3.77 -29.47 0.65
CA GLN A 249 -3.73 -28.64 1.85
C GLN A 249 -3.00 -27.32 1.61
N SER A 250 -3.34 -26.30 2.43
CA SER A 250 -2.68 -25.00 2.40
C SER A 250 -1.45 -25.02 3.31
N PHE A 251 -0.26 -24.90 2.74
CA PHE A 251 0.97 -24.81 3.48
C PHE A 251 1.52 -23.37 3.50
N PRO A 252 1.99 -22.84 4.65
CA PRO A 252 2.81 -21.63 4.69
C PRO A 252 4.14 -21.86 3.94
N ALA A 253 4.77 -20.77 3.46
CA ALA A 253 5.98 -20.86 2.63
C ALA A 253 7.15 -21.62 3.28
N GLY A 254 7.34 -21.49 4.59
CA GLY A 254 8.41 -22.19 5.31
C GLY A 254 8.23 -23.71 5.31
N PRO A 255 7.11 -24.24 5.85
CA PRO A 255 6.79 -25.68 5.78
C PRO A 255 6.75 -26.23 4.36
N PHE A 256 6.22 -25.47 3.39
CA PHE A 256 6.19 -25.86 1.99
C PHE A 256 7.61 -26.11 1.44
N ARG A 257 8.50 -25.12 1.64
CA ARG A 257 9.89 -25.21 1.22
C ARG A 257 10.63 -26.39 1.86
N LYS A 258 10.43 -26.57 3.18
CA LYS A 258 11.03 -27.69 3.92
C LYS A 258 10.55 -29.04 3.41
N GLY A 259 9.27 -29.17 3.06
CA GLY A 259 8.71 -30.42 2.50
C GLY A 259 9.32 -30.74 1.13
N LEU A 260 9.43 -29.74 0.24
CA LEU A 260 10.02 -29.93 -1.08
C LEU A 260 11.52 -30.22 -1.05
N SER A 261 12.27 -29.63 -0.11
CA SER A 261 13.72 -29.85 0.00
C SER A 261 14.08 -31.28 0.31
N VAL A 262 13.21 -32.08 0.89
CA VAL A 262 13.40 -33.55 1.11
C VAL A 262 13.61 -34.27 -0.22
N TYR A 263 13.04 -33.75 -1.29
CA TYR A 263 13.13 -34.32 -2.63
C TYR A 263 14.12 -33.57 -3.55
N GLY A 264 14.97 -32.70 -2.97
CA GLY A 264 15.94 -31.93 -3.72
C GLY A 264 15.37 -30.73 -4.48
N ILE A 265 14.09 -30.38 -4.26
CA ILE A 265 13.45 -29.21 -4.86
C ILE A 265 13.62 -28.01 -3.91
N GLU A 266 14.44 -27.04 -4.32
CA GLU A 266 14.81 -25.92 -3.47
C GLU A 266 14.29 -24.58 -3.98
N ASN A 267 14.19 -23.62 -3.05
CA ASN A 267 13.88 -22.20 -3.34
C ASN A 267 12.51 -21.90 -3.91
N HIS A 268 11.58 -22.86 -3.90
CA HIS A 268 10.20 -22.62 -4.30
C HIS A 268 9.28 -22.19 -3.15
N THR A 269 8.30 -21.38 -3.49
CA THR A 269 7.21 -20.96 -2.63
C THR A 269 5.88 -21.50 -3.19
N PRO A 270 4.80 -21.55 -2.38
CA PRO A 270 3.49 -21.93 -2.92
C PRO A 270 3.01 -21.05 -4.07
N HIS A 271 3.54 -19.83 -4.21
CA HIS A 271 3.17 -18.93 -5.30
C HIS A 271 3.77 -19.36 -6.64
N ASP A 272 4.90 -20.03 -6.60
CA ASP A 272 5.59 -20.52 -7.80
C ASP A 272 4.79 -21.62 -8.50
N CYS A 273 3.99 -22.41 -7.78
CA CYS A 273 3.04 -23.32 -8.38
C CYS A 273 2.05 -22.62 -9.33
N ARG A 274 1.60 -21.42 -8.96
CA ARG A 274 0.72 -20.62 -9.82
C ARG A 274 1.48 -19.98 -10.98
N HIS A 275 2.73 -19.60 -10.79
CA HIS A 275 3.61 -19.17 -11.90
C HIS A 275 3.81 -20.32 -12.89
N THR A 276 4.01 -21.54 -12.40
CA THR A 276 4.10 -22.77 -13.21
C THR A 276 2.82 -22.98 -14.01
N PHE A 277 1.63 -22.88 -13.40
CA PHE A 277 0.36 -22.95 -14.14
C PHE A 277 0.32 -21.93 -15.28
N SER A 278 0.70 -20.68 -15.00
CA SER A 278 0.73 -19.64 -16.04
C SER A 278 1.68 -19.99 -17.17
N TRP A 279 2.89 -20.46 -16.84
CA TRP A 279 3.89 -20.88 -17.81
C TRP A 279 3.46 -22.09 -18.62
N LEU A 280 2.85 -23.10 -17.99
CA LEU A 280 2.29 -24.26 -18.68
C LEU A 280 1.15 -23.85 -19.64
N CYS A 281 0.28 -22.93 -19.22
CA CYS A 281 -0.76 -22.40 -20.12
C CYS A 281 -0.16 -21.78 -21.38
N ASP A 282 0.92 -20.98 -21.24
CA ASP A 282 1.59 -20.38 -22.39
C ASP A 282 2.27 -21.42 -23.27
N ARG A 283 2.96 -22.37 -22.66
CA ARG A 283 3.68 -23.47 -23.33
C ARG A 283 2.74 -24.36 -24.15
N TYR A 284 1.55 -24.66 -23.61
CA TYR A 284 0.57 -25.54 -24.28
C TYR A 284 -0.52 -24.77 -25.04
N ASN A 285 -0.30 -23.47 -25.33
CA ASN A 285 -1.21 -22.63 -26.11
C ASN A 285 -2.65 -22.64 -25.57
N VAL A 286 -2.81 -22.58 -24.24
CA VAL A 286 -4.10 -22.34 -23.59
C VAL A 286 -4.56 -20.92 -23.94
N ASP A 287 -5.83 -20.78 -24.35
CA ASP A 287 -6.40 -19.46 -24.66
C ASP A 287 -6.19 -18.47 -23.51
N ASN A 288 -5.67 -17.29 -23.83
CA ASN A 288 -5.27 -16.27 -22.85
C ASN A 288 -6.45 -15.79 -21.98
N ILE A 289 -7.65 -15.69 -22.56
CA ILE A 289 -8.86 -15.32 -21.81
C ILE A 289 -9.19 -16.40 -20.79
N SER A 290 -9.18 -17.67 -21.22
CA SER A 290 -9.42 -18.83 -20.38
C SER A 290 -8.39 -18.96 -19.25
N LYS A 291 -7.09 -18.75 -19.55
CA LYS A 291 -6.02 -18.66 -18.57
C LYS A 291 -6.29 -17.58 -17.51
N HIS A 292 -6.64 -16.37 -17.95
CA HIS A 292 -6.93 -15.25 -17.04
C HIS A 292 -8.16 -15.54 -16.18
N MET A 293 -9.21 -16.15 -16.74
CA MET A 293 -10.40 -16.55 -15.99
C MET A 293 -10.07 -17.63 -14.96
N MET A 294 -9.35 -18.69 -15.32
CA MET A 294 -8.92 -19.74 -14.40
C MET A 294 -8.00 -19.20 -13.30
N MET A 295 -7.12 -18.27 -13.61
CA MET A 295 -6.28 -17.60 -12.62
C MET A 295 -7.02 -16.53 -11.80
N GLY A 296 -8.14 -16.00 -12.27
CA GLY A 296 -8.86 -14.89 -11.66
C GLY A 296 -8.07 -13.59 -11.75
N HIS A 297 -7.42 -13.34 -12.88
CA HIS A 297 -6.85 -12.05 -13.20
C HIS A 297 -7.91 -11.15 -13.83
N SER A 298 -7.85 -9.84 -13.57
CA SER A 298 -8.70 -8.90 -14.30
C SER A 298 -8.21 -8.81 -15.75
N LEU A 299 -9.13 -8.88 -16.69
CA LEU A 299 -8.85 -8.78 -18.14
C LEU A 299 -8.54 -7.34 -18.61
N GLY A 300 -8.11 -6.45 -17.71
CA GLY A 300 -7.86 -5.05 -18.04
C GLY A 300 -9.14 -4.20 -18.09
N LYS A 301 -8.96 -2.91 -18.40
CA LYS A 301 -10.08 -1.95 -18.55
C LYS A 301 -10.61 -1.88 -19.99
N ASP A 302 -10.08 -2.68 -20.88
CA ASP A 302 -10.47 -2.65 -22.30
C ASP A 302 -11.90 -3.18 -22.45
N VAL A 303 -12.77 -2.36 -23.03
CA VAL A 303 -14.22 -2.64 -23.18
C VAL A 303 -14.44 -3.91 -24.01
N SER A 304 -13.55 -4.15 -24.99
CA SER A 304 -13.57 -5.35 -25.83
C SER A 304 -13.41 -6.65 -25.02
N SER A 305 -12.53 -6.64 -23.99
CA SER A 305 -12.32 -7.83 -23.15
C SER A 305 -13.54 -8.18 -22.28
N LYS A 306 -14.39 -7.21 -21.95
CA LYS A 306 -15.63 -7.44 -21.17
C LYS A 306 -16.75 -8.04 -22.04
N VAL A 307 -16.77 -7.72 -23.32
CA VAL A 307 -17.84 -8.18 -24.24
C VAL A 307 -17.61 -9.61 -24.71
N TYR A 308 -16.35 -10.09 -24.76
CA TYR A 308 -15.99 -11.43 -25.25
C TYR A 308 -15.72 -12.46 -24.14
N THR A 309 -16.02 -12.17 -22.88
CA THR A 309 -15.69 -13.03 -21.72
C THR A 309 -16.72 -14.10 -21.38
N HIS A 310 -17.60 -14.47 -22.31
CA HIS A 310 -18.58 -15.56 -22.08
C HIS A 310 -17.96 -16.94 -22.35
N ARG A 311 -16.91 -17.32 -21.55
CA ARG A 311 -16.42 -18.69 -21.55
C ARG A 311 -17.24 -19.51 -20.57
N THR A 312 -17.78 -20.61 -21.05
CA THR A 312 -18.46 -21.59 -20.20
C THR A 312 -17.46 -22.49 -19.47
N ILE A 313 -17.89 -23.22 -18.46
CA ILE A 313 -17.05 -24.24 -17.81
C ILE A 313 -16.53 -25.27 -18.83
N ASP A 314 -17.33 -25.62 -19.81
CA ASP A 314 -16.94 -26.60 -20.85
C ASP A 314 -15.88 -26.04 -21.78
N ASP A 315 -15.89 -24.74 -22.06
CA ASP A 315 -14.80 -24.08 -22.79
C ASP A 315 -13.50 -24.10 -21.99
N LEU A 316 -13.57 -23.82 -20.68
CA LEU A 316 -12.39 -23.89 -19.80
C LEU A 316 -11.87 -25.33 -19.65
N ARG A 317 -12.77 -26.36 -19.69
CA ARG A 317 -12.34 -27.78 -19.71
C ARG A 317 -11.55 -28.14 -20.95
N LYS A 318 -11.98 -27.68 -22.14
CA LYS A 318 -11.24 -27.90 -23.39
C LYS A 318 -9.84 -27.25 -23.34
N GLU A 319 -9.73 -26.16 -22.60
CA GLU A 319 -8.47 -25.43 -22.50
C GLU A 319 -7.53 -26.05 -21.47
N ILE A 320 -8.02 -26.42 -20.27
CA ILE A 320 -7.15 -26.94 -19.21
C ILE A 320 -6.53 -28.30 -19.55
N VAL A 321 -7.22 -29.14 -20.32
CA VAL A 321 -6.73 -30.46 -20.73
C VAL A 321 -5.60 -30.39 -21.77
N LYS A 322 -5.32 -29.24 -22.35
CA LYS A 322 -4.15 -29.05 -23.22
C LYS A 322 -2.84 -29.15 -22.46
N ILE A 323 -2.86 -28.87 -21.14
CA ILE A 323 -1.68 -28.95 -20.29
C ILE A 323 -1.31 -30.43 -20.11
N CYS A 324 -0.14 -30.83 -20.62
CA CYS A 324 0.36 -32.19 -20.41
C CYS A 324 0.97 -32.34 -19.02
N CYS A 325 0.90 -33.58 -18.48
CA CYS A 325 1.50 -33.99 -17.20
C CYS A 325 2.77 -34.79 -17.43
#